data_5218c2d8109659c3ffb4738e141688d0
#
_entry.id   5218c2d8109659c3ffb4738e141688d0
#
_cell.length_a   1.000
_cell.length_b   1.000
_cell.length_c   1.000
_cell.angle_alpha   90.00
_cell.angle_beta   90.00
_cell.angle_gamma   90.00
#
_symmetry.space_group_name_H-M   'P 1'
#
loop_
_entity.id
_entity.type
_entity.pdbx_description
1 polymer ?
#
loop_
_entity_poly.entity_id
_entity_poly.type
_entity_poly.pdbx_seq_one_letter_code
_entity_poly.pdbx_strand_id
1 'polypeptide(L)'
;MINLPDVTLISVDTTDDLSGTLNGVYTSMSGINFGDVKLITTQEQIDNNPKLVEDGITMQTPVRDIKNYNDYNYYVVYHLHEHVDTSHCLLVQPDGFVLFPDKWDDAWLEYDYIGAPWAFVEDAYIDPFGRHWRVGNGGFS
;
A
#
# COMPACT_ATOMS: atom_id res chain seq x y z
N MET A 1 -16.42 -12.77 2.86
CA MET A 1 -15.80 -11.43 2.78
C MET A 1 -15.37 -11.06 4.20
N ILE A 2 -14.11 -10.72 4.38
CA ILE A 2 -13.56 -10.28 5.66
C ILE A 2 -13.87 -8.80 5.85
N ASN A 3 -14.10 -8.36 7.09
CA ASN A 3 -14.40 -6.96 7.40
C ASN A 3 -13.28 -6.37 8.24
N LEU A 4 -12.59 -5.36 7.72
CA LEU A 4 -11.44 -4.70 8.33
C LEU A 4 -11.68 -3.18 8.44
N PRO A 5 -12.58 -2.74 9.34
CA PRO A 5 -12.96 -1.33 9.45
C PRO A 5 -11.81 -0.42 9.92
N ASP A 6 -10.81 -0.99 10.57
CA ASP A 6 -9.66 -0.27 11.12
C ASP A 6 -8.44 -0.28 10.20
N VAL A 7 -8.59 -0.74 8.95
CA VAL A 7 -7.52 -0.82 7.95
C VAL A 7 -7.90 -0.01 6.71
N THR A 8 -7.03 0.90 6.29
CA THR A 8 -7.10 1.56 4.99
C THR A 8 -6.31 0.76 3.95
N LEU A 9 -6.95 0.32 2.87
CA LEU A 9 -6.24 -0.12 1.67
C LEU A 9 -5.70 1.09 0.94
N ILE A 10 -4.39 1.17 0.69
CA ILE A 10 -3.78 2.33 0.07
C ILE A 10 -2.79 1.93 -1.03
N SER A 11 -2.79 2.68 -2.12
CA SER A 11 -1.79 2.60 -3.17
C SER A 11 -1.33 3.98 -3.58
N VAL A 12 -0.08 4.09 -4.03
CA VAL A 12 0.53 5.32 -4.52
C VAL A 12 1.03 5.07 -5.94
N ASP A 13 0.42 5.76 -6.92
CA ASP A 13 0.80 5.63 -8.32
C ASP A 13 0.61 6.97 -9.04
N THR A 14 1.70 7.60 -9.43
CA THR A 14 1.71 8.88 -10.15
C THR A 14 2.11 8.71 -11.62
N THR A 15 2.00 7.50 -12.15
CA THR A 15 2.27 7.19 -13.56
C THR A 15 1.07 7.46 -14.44
N ASP A 16 1.28 7.43 -15.75
CA ASP A 16 0.22 7.65 -16.74
C ASP A 16 -0.69 6.41 -16.92
N ASP A 17 -0.24 5.23 -16.49
CA ASP A 17 -1.00 3.97 -16.60
C ASP A 17 -1.25 3.37 -15.22
N LEU A 18 -2.49 3.51 -14.74
CA LEU A 18 -2.95 2.96 -13.47
C LEU A 18 -3.43 1.51 -13.55
N SER A 19 -3.40 0.87 -14.70
CA SER A 19 -4.05 -0.45 -14.91
C SER A 19 -3.54 -1.53 -13.96
N GLY A 20 -2.23 -1.61 -13.75
CA GLY A 20 -1.62 -2.56 -12.82
C GLY A 20 -2.02 -2.28 -11.36
N THR A 21 -1.96 -1.02 -10.95
CA THR A 21 -2.34 -0.58 -9.61
C THR A 21 -3.82 -0.85 -9.33
N LEU A 22 -4.70 -0.49 -10.25
CA LEU A 22 -6.14 -0.74 -10.12
C LEU A 22 -6.47 -2.23 -10.07
N ASN A 23 -5.77 -3.07 -10.86
CA ASN A 23 -5.91 -4.52 -10.74
C ASN A 23 -5.59 -5.00 -9.32
N GLY A 24 -4.51 -4.53 -8.71
CA GLY A 24 -4.12 -4.87 -7.34
C GLY A 24 -5.15 -4.40 -6.31
N VAL A 25 -5.63 -3.16 -6.43
CA VAL A 25 -6.65 -2.57 -5.55
C VAL A 25 -7.97 -3.35 -5.64
N TYR A 26 -8.53 -3.54 -6.84
CA TYR A 26 -9.79 -4.27 -7.01
C TYR A 26 -9.69 -5.74 -6.58
N THR A 27 -8.57 -6.40 -6.85
CA THR A 27 -8.36 -7.78 -6.40
C THR A 27 -8.36 -7.85 -4.87
N SER A 28 -7.71 -6.92 -4.20
CA SER A 28 -7.71 -6.85 -2.74
C SER A 28 -9.10 -6.56 -2.17
N MET A 29 -9.87 -5.67 -2.80
CA MET A 29 -11.25 -5.35 -2.41
C MET A 29 -12.22 -6.51 -2.63
N SER A 30 -11.94 -7.43 -3.55
CA SER A 30 -12.86 -8.52 -3.89
C SER A 30 -13.15 -9.48 -2.74
N GLY A 31 -12.25 -9.58 -1.76
CA GLY A 31 -12.37 -10.48 -0.60
C GLY A 31 -12.42 -9.80 0.75
N ILE A 32 -12.14 -8.50 0.81
CA ILE A 32 -12.05 -7.72 2.05
C ILE A 32 -12.83 -6.42 1.91
N ASN A 33 -13.62 -6.11 2.93
CA ASN A 33 -14.25 -4.82 3.13
C ASN A 33 -13.37 -3.99 4.07
N PHE A 34 -12.63 -3.05 3.51
CA PHE A 34 -11.73 -2.15 4.24
C PHE A 34 -12.50 -0.97 4.87
N GLY A 35 -11.93 -0.35 5.89
CA GLY A 35 -12.47 0.88 6.48
C GLY A 35 -12.42 2.07 5.53
N ASP A 36 -11.38 2.11 4.68
CA ASP A 36 -11.23 3.08 3.59
C ASP A 36 -10.39 2.45 2.47
N VAL A 37 -10.53 2.98 1.24
CA VAL A 37 -9.71 2.60 0.09
C VAL A 37 -9.21 3.88 -0.58
N LYS A 38 -7.89 4.05 -0.63
CA LYS A 38 -7.26 5.27 -1.14
C LYS A 38 -6.27 5.00 -2.27
N LEU A 39 -6.34 5.85 -3.27
CA LEU A 39 -5.36 5.93 -4.35
C LEU A 39 -4.74 7.33 -4.35
N ILE A 40 -3.44 7.39 -4.09
CA ILE A 40 -2.66 8.63 -4.17
C ILE A 40 -2.10 8.72 -5.59
N THR A 41 -2.56 9.72 -6.35
CA THR A 41 -2.25 9.83 -7.77
C THR A 41 -2.23 11.29 -8.24
N THR A 42 -1.92 11.53 -9.50
CA THR A 42 -1.89 12.89 -10.07
C THR A 42 -3.29 13.49 -10.23
N GLN A 43 -3.40 14.82 -10.26
CA GLN A 43 -4.68 15.49 -10.53
C GLN A 43 -5.25 15.08 -11.90
N GLU A 44 -4.39 14.91 -12.90
CA GLU A 44 -4.81 14.44 -14.22
C GLU A 44 -5.49 13.06 -14.16
N GLN A 45 -4.94 12.13 -13.39
CA GLN A 45 -5.53 10.82 -13.21
C GLN A 45 -6.87 10.88 -12.46
N ILE A 46 -6.99 11.77 -11.48
CA ILE A 46 -8.25 12.01 -10.75
C ILE A 46 -9.33 12.49 -11.73
N ASP A 47 -9.00 13.48 -12.55
CA ASP A 47 -9.93 14.08 -13.51
C ASP A 47 -10.37 13.09 -14.60
N ASN A 48 -9.45 12.19 -15.01
CA ASN A 48 -9.70 11.19 -16.04
C ASN A 48 -10.43 9.94 -15.55
N ASN A 49 -10.49 9.70 -14.23
CA ASN A 49 -11.05 8.46 -13.66
C ASN A 49 -12.15 8.71 -12.62
N PRO A 50 -13.19 9.54 -12.89
CA PRO A 50 -14.21 9.88 -11.90
C PRO A 50 -15.01 8.67 -11.40
N LYS A 51 -15.08 7.61 -12.19
CA LYS A 51 -15.78 6.38 -11.84
C LYS A 51 -15.18 5.65 -10.64
N LEU A 52 -13.89 5.83 -10.34
CA LEU A 52 -13.26 5.17 -9.20
C LEU A 52 -13.90 5.58 -7.86
N VAL A 53 -14.44 6.81 -7.78
CA VAL A 53 -15.18 7.27 -6.60
C VAL A 53 -16.49 6.50 -6.42
N GLU A 54 -17.19 6.20 -7.51
CA GLU A 54 -18.42 5.38 -7.48
C GLU A 54 -18.13 3.93 -7.05
N ASP A 55 -16.93 3.44 -7.37
CA ASP A 55 -16.45 2.11 -6.98
C ASP A 55 -15.92 2.09 -5.51
N GLY A 56 -15.98 3.21 -4.78
CA GLY A 56 -15.57 3.33 -3.39
C GLY A 56 -14.09 3.60 -3.18
N ILE A 57 -13.38 4.09 -4.21
CA ILE A 57 -11.96 4.45 -4.12
C ILE A 57 -11.83 5.97 -3.99
N THR A 58 -11.33 6.43 -2.86
CA THR A 58 -11.01 7.84 -2.62
C THR A 58 -9.67 8.19 -3.28
N MET A 59 -9.68 9.11 -4.24
CA MET A 59 -8.46 9.57 -4.88
C MET A 59 -7.98 10.89 -4.27
N GLN A 60 -6.66 11.00 -4.05
CA GLN A 60 -6.01 12.20 -3.51
C GLN A 60 -4.70 12.48 -4.25
N THR A 61 -4.34 13.76 -4.37
CA THR A 61 -3.01 14.12 -4.85
C THR A 61 -1.96 13.94 -3.76
N PRO A 62 -0.72 13.60 -4.12
CA PRO A 62 0.35 13.52 -3.14
C PRO A 62 0.66 14.91 -2.55
N VAL A 63 1.02 14.95 -1.26
CA VAL A 63 1.38 16.20 -0.54
C VAL A 63 2.71 16.81 -1.02
N ARG A 64 3.49 16.05 -1.79
CA ARG A 64 4.69 16.50 -2.50
C ARG A 64 4.89 15.71 -3.79
N ASP A 65 5.60 16.29 -4.74
CA ASP A 65 5.89 15.67 -6.02
C ASP A 65 6.66 14.34 -5.88
N ILE A 66 6.23 13.33 -6.62
CA ILE A 66 6.88 12.03 -6.77
C ILE A 66 7.32 11.92 -8.24
N LYS A 67 8.62 12.09 -8.50
CA LYS A 67 9.18 12.14 -9.87
C LYS A 67 9.98 10.90 -10.24
N ASN A 68 10.40 10.14 -9.24
CA ASN A 68 11.27 8.98 -9.43
C ASN A 68 11.11 8.00 -8.25
N TYR A 69 11.81 6.87 -8.34
CA TYR A 69 11.76 5.82 -7.33
C TYR A 69 12.22 6.26 -5.93
N ASN A 70 13.21 7.15 -5.83
CA ASN A 70 13.68 7.65 -4.55
C ASN A 70 12.63 8.57 -3.88
N ASP A 71 11.95 9.40 -4.68
CA ASP A 71 10.84 10.22 -4.18
C ASP A 71 9.70 9.35 -3.68
N TYR A 72 9.38 8.26 -4.39
CA TYR A 72 8.38 7.28 -3.98
C TYR A 72 8.74 6.65 -2.63
N ASN A 73 9.95 6.12 -2.48
CA ASN A 73 10.41 5.53 -1.23
C ASN A 73 10.36 6.52 -0.07
N TYR A 74 10.82 7.75 -0.30
CA TYR A 74 10.74 8.82 0.68
C TYR A 74 9.28 9.13 1.05
N TYR A 75 8.39 9.18 0.06
CA TYR A 75 6.98 9.45 0.26
C TYR A 75 6.31 8.38 1.13
N VAL A 76 6.51 7.12 0.81
CA VAL A 76 5.94 6.01 1.57
C VAL A 76 6.38 6.04 3.03
N VAL A 77 7.66 6.33 3.30
CA VAL A 77 8.19 6.35 4.68
C VAL A 77 7.72 7.57 5.48
N TYR A 78 7.64 8.76 4.84
CA TYR A 78 7.48 10.01 5.58
C TYR A 78 6.13 10.71 5.37
N HIS A 79 5.35 10.35 4.36
CA HIS A 79 4.13 11.06 4.00
C HIS A 79 2.89 10.16 3.83
N LEU A 80 3.05 8.84 3.71
CA LEU A 80 1.91 7.95 3.50
C LEU A 80 0.88 8.08 4.63
N HIS A 81 1.35 8.23 5.86
CA HIS A 81 0.50 8.35 7.05
C HIS A 81 -0.43 9.57 7.01
N GLU A 82 -0.10 10.62 6.24
CA GLU A 82 -0.93 11.82 6.10
C GLU A 82 -2.25 11.55 5.36
N HIS A 83 -2.35 10.41 4.70
CA HIS A 83 -3.54 9.96 3.97
C HIS A 83 -4.35 8.89 4.72
N VAL A 84 -3.93 8.45 5.89
CA VAL A 84 -4.53 7.33 6.62
C VAL A 84 -5.23 7.83 7.87
N ASP A 85 -6.56 7.62 7.94
CA ASP A 85 -7.39 8.01 9.08
C ASP A 85 -7.75 6.82 9.99
N THR A 86 -7.47 5.59 9.55
CA THR A 86 -7.63 4.36 10.33
C THR A 86 -6.38 4.05 11.15
N SER A 87 -6.46 3.07 12.04
CA SER A 87 -5.31 2.69 12.89
C SER A 87 -4.19 2.01 12.12
N HIS A 88 -4.51 1.36 11.00
CA HIS A 88 -3.57 0.63 10.14
C HIS A 88 -3.80 0.96 8.67
N CYS A 89 -2.80 0.71 7.85
CA CYS A 89 -2.95 0.70 6.40
C CYS A 89 -2.31 -0.55 5.80
N LEU A 90 -2.86 -0.98 4.68
CA LEU A 90 -2.30 -2.01 3.83
C LEU A 90 -1.88 -1.39 2.51
N LEU A 91 -0.56 -1.23 2.33
CA LEU A 91 0.01 -0.71 1.10
C LEU A 91 0.05 -1.83 0.05
N VAL A 92 -0.54 -1.59 -1.11
CA VAL A 92 -0.51 -2.51 -2.24
C VAL A 92 0.08 -1.85 -3.47
N GLN A 93 0.68 -2.67 -4.33
CA GLN A 93 1.34 -2.27 -5.57
C GLN A 93 0.93 -3.20 -6.71
N PRO A 94 1.25 -2.91 -7.99
CA PRO A 94 0.91 -3.77 -9.12
C PRO A 94 1.42 -5.21 -9.01
N ASP A 95 2.53 -5.42 -8.30
CA ASP A 95 3.20 -6.70 -8.09
C ASP A 95 3.03 -7.28 -6.68
N GLY A 96 2.27 -6.59 -5.81
CA GLY A 96 2.03 -7.04 -4.43
C GLY A 96 0.66 -6.61 -3.92
N PHE A 97 -0.28 -7.55 -3.85
CA PHE A 97 -1.67 -7.32 -3.43
C PHE A 97 -2.31 -8.58 -2.81
N VAL A 98 -3.50 -8.46 -2.22
CA VAL A 98 -4.15 -9.58 -1.54
C VAL A 98 -4.71 -10.58 -2.55
N LEU A 99 -4.16 -11.81 -2.54
CA LEU A 99 -4.65 -12.93 -3.34
C LEU A 99 -5.53 -13.89 -2.53
N PHE A 100 -5.22 -14.06 -1.25
CA PHE A 100 -5.85 -15.04 -0.37
C PHE A 100 -6.38 -14.36 0.89
N PRO A 101 -7.50 -13.64 0.80
CA PRO A 101 -8.07 -12.92 1.95
C PRO A 101 -8.39 -13.83 3.14
N ASP A 102 -8.73 -15.11 2.88
CA ASP A 102 -8.98 -16.12 3.91
C ASP A 102 -7.76 -16.46 4.79
N LYS A 103 -6.58 -15.96 4.42
CA LYS A 103 -5.34 -16.09 5.20
C LYS A 103 -5.08 -14.90 6.13
N TRP A 104 -5.96 -13.91 6.14
CA TRP A 104 -5.86 -12.81 7.09
C TRP A 104 -5.85 -13.33 8.53
N ASP A 105 -4.98 -12.76 9.36
CA ASP A 105 -4.89 -13.04 10.79
C ASP A 105 -4.96 -11.69 11.56
N ASP A 106 -5.95 -11.55 12.42
CA ASP A 106 -6.15 -10.32 13.19
C ASP A 106 -4.96 -10.01 14.13
N ALA A 107 -4.13 -11.01 14.46
CA ALA A 107 -2.89 -10.80 15.20
C ALA A 107 -1.89 -9.91 14.45
N TRP A 108 -2.04 -9.72 13.13
CA TRP A 108 -1.20 -8.79 12.36
C TRP A 108 -1.42 -7.33 12.79
N LEU A 109 -2.59 -6.99 13.32
CA LEU A 109 -2.90 -5.65 13.84
C LEU A 109 -2.20 -5.34 15.17
N GLU A 110 -1.47 -6.30 15.77
CA GLU A 110 -0.66 -6.07 16.97
C GLU A 110 0.76 -5.57 16.65
N TYR A 111 1.15 -5.52 15.36
CA TYR A 111 2.49 -5.13 14.92
C TYR A 111 2.50 -3.72 14.32
N ASP A 112 3.55 -2.97 14.60
CA ASP A 112 3.75 -1.64 14.02
C ASP A 112 4.10 -1.70 12.52
N TYR A 113 4.69 -2.81 12.06
CA TYR A 113 5.05 -3.00 10.67
C TYR A 113 5.17 -4.49 10.31
N ILE A 114 4.56 -4.87 9.19
CA ILE A 114 4.71 -6.18 8.56
C ILE A 114 5.02 -5.93 7.09
N GLY A 115 6.04 -6.59 6.56
CA GLY A 115 6.38 -6.55 5.15
C GLY A 115 6.89 -7.89 4.66
N ALA A 116 7.04 -8.02 3.33
CA ALA A 116 7.51 -9.24 2.71
C ALA A 116 8.92 -9.62 3.19
N PRO A 117 9.17 -10.89 3.55
CA PRO A 117 10.51 -11.33 3.92
C PRO A 117 11.41 -11.38 2.67
N TRP A 118 12.60 -10.80 2.77
CA TRP A 118 13.61 -10.87 1.71
C TRP A 118 14.52 -12.07 1.89
N ALA A 119 14.94 -12.65 0.76
CA ALA A 119 15.89 -13.76 0.76
C ALA A 119 17.24 -13.40 1.40
N PHE A 120 17.92 -14.38 2.00
CA PHE A 120 19.26 -14.20 2.56
C PHE A 120 20.29 -14.06 1.44
N VAL A 121 20.95 -12.91 1.38
CA VAL A 121 22.11 -12.65 0.54
C VAL A 121 23.35 -12.45 1.43
N GLU A 122 24.53 -12.76 0.89
CA GLU A 122 25.77 -12.78 1.67
C GLU A 122 26.10 -11.41 2.32
N ASP A 123 25.78 -10.32 1.62
CA ASP A 123 26.01 -8.94 2.06
C ASP A 123 24.76 -8.27 2.69
N ALA A 124 23.86 -9.05 3.26
CA ALA A 124 22.66 -8.50 3.84
C ALA A 124 22.96 -7.54 5.01
N TYR A 125 22.20 -6.47 5.06
CA TYR A 125 22.28 -5.50 6.16
C TYR A 125 22.14 -6.19 7.52
N ILE A 126 23.02 -5.81 8.42
CA ILE A 126 22.99 -6.19 9.83
C ILE A 126 22.60 -4.94 10.62
N ASP A 127 21.56 -5.04 11.46
CA ASP A 127 21.15 -3.94 12.29
C ASP A 127 22.21 -3.61 13.39
N PRO A 128 22.12 -2.46 14.07
CA PRO A 128 23.07 -2.09 15.13
C PRO A 128 23.14 -3.10 16.30
N PHE A 129 22.20 -4.02 16.40
CA PHE A 129 22.16 -5.07 17.41
C PHE A 129 22.70 -6.42 16.93
N GLY A 130 23.28 -6.45 15.73
CA GLY A 130 23.87 -7.66 15.14
C GLY A 130 22.87 -8.65 14.55
N ARG A 131 21.64 -8.22 14.24
CA ARG A 131 20.59 -9.09 13.70
C ARG A 131 20.39 -8.85 12.21
N HIS A 132 20.13 -9.90 11.49
CA HIS A 132 19.74 -9.85 10.07
C HIS A 132 18.23 -9.69 9.96
N TRP A 133 17.73 -8.46 9.95
CA TRP A 133 16.34 -8.16 9.66
C TRP A 133 16.13 -8.06 8.15
N ARG A 134 15.08 -8.71 7.65
CA ARG A 134 14.86 -8.87 6.23
C ARG A 134 13.40 -8.73 5.87
N VAL A 135 12.89 -7.60 6.23
CA VAL A 135 11.57 -7.19 5.85
C VAL A 135 11.73 -5.98 4.97
N GLY A 136 11.30 -6.09 3.73
CA GLY A 136 11.27 -4.99 2.78
C GLY A 136 9.93 -4.33 2.75
N ASN A 137 9.89 -3.13 2.23
CA ASN A 137 8.68 -2.37 1.95
C ASN A 137 8.22 -2.55 0.48
N GLY A 138 8.71 -3.58 -0.19
CA GLY A 138 8.40 -3.82 -1.59
C GLY A 138 7.08 -4.56 -1.77
N GLY A 139 6.25 -4.05 -2.66
CA GLY A 139 5.09 -4.69 -3.22
C GLY A 139 3.87 -4.78 -2.31
N PHE A 140 4.05 -5.10 -1.04
CA PHE A 140 2.98 -5.39 -0.11
C PHE A 140 3.45 -5.24 1.34
N SER A 141 2.81 -4.36 2.09
CA SER A 141 3.09 -4.14 3.52
C SER A 141 1.95 -3.43 4.25
#